data_36c936548c342998d5d5046041db9b4f
#
_entry.id   36c936548c342998d5d5046041db9b4f
#
_cell.length_a   1.000
_cell.length_b   1.000
_cell.length_c   1.000
_cell.angle_alpha   90.00
_cell.angle_beta   90.00
_cell.angle_gamma   90.00
#
_symmetry.space_group_name_H-M   'P 1'
#
loop_
_entity.id
_entity.type
_entity.pdbx_description
1 polymer ?
#
loop_
_entity_poly.entity_id
_entity_poly.type
_entity_poly.pdbx_seq_one_letter_code
_entity_poly.pdbx_strand_id
1 'polypeptide(L)'
;MEKKTKIKLTSEWATRDKLEFLNRLMTVLPDPDEILAENGYDFKIYRDLLTDPHLTATIQQRKLQILQMDWEVVEAAKRIALGAKRAGQNDIKQKADKILNDLPLQRIMSEILDCILFGMTVQEITYAFNEFGELDPVRIEAKPQEWFIFNSNNELRLRKKSSAGIYLFEEGEALPEFKFVVNRYHATYDNPYGDKILSRCYWPITFKRAATEFWQLMVERYGMPFLMGYHPAGWNQTQIDTFLDQLKEMINENVYAFPDTLKDMIELKESPQYDIGQLYDFLIRHHNTEVSKAVLTVTLTTDMQGVGSYKAAEIHKEMLSYIGLSDKKIVEDGINRILQYWTFLNWGHIDSPKIRLKKKEKIVDESERRDEVLSKIGVRFTKEYFKKRYRLEDGDFELVMQDEKLKGEEKK
;
A
#
# COMPACT_ATOMS: atom_id res chain seq x y z
N MET A 1 19.31 50.97 25.03
CA MET A 1 19.14 50.81 23.59
C MET A 1 19.06 49.33 23.27
N GLU A 2 17.83 48.79 23.15
CA GLU A 2 17.62 47.39 22.72
C GLU A 2 18.01 47.24 21.27
N LYS A 3 18.96 46.36 21.00
CA LYS A 3 19.29 45.93 19.64
C LYS A 3 18.08 45.20 19.07
N LYS A 4 17.29 45.87 18.22
CA LYS A 4 16.28 45.24 17.39
C LYS A 4 16.98 44.19 16.52
N THR A 5 16.88 42.93 16.89
CA THR A 5 17.36 41.80 16.13
C THR A 5 16.61 41.81 14.80
N LYS A 6 17.29 42.04 13.69
CA LYS A 6 16.70 41.95 12.35
C LYS A 6 16.27 40.53 12.09
N ILE A 7 14.98 40.29 12.08
CA ILE A 7 14.41 38.98 11.70
C ILE A 7 14.75 38.71 10.25
N LYS A 8 15.51 37.65 9.98
CA LYS A 8 15.77 37.17 8.62
C LYS A 8 14.56 36.32 8.18
N LEU A 9 13.75 36.88 7.28
CA LEU A 9 12.57 36.17 6.73
C LEU A 9 12.92 34.97 5.86
N THR A 10 14.18 34.82 5.50
CA THR A 10 14.70 33.74 4.63
C THR A 10 15.21 32.51 5.40
N SER A 11 15.16 32.54 6.73
CA SER A 11 15.60 31.42 7.56
C SER A 11 14.51 31.02 8.56
N GLU A 12 14.49 29.75 8.93
CA GLU A 12 13.62 29.25 10.02
C GLU A 12 13.88 30.03 11.32
N TRP A 13 12.81 30.41 12.00
CA TRP A 13 12.88 31.11 13.31
C TRP A 13 12.72 30.12 14.47
N ALA A 14 11.74 29.22 14.39
CA ALA A 14 11.49 28.21 15.40
C ALA A 14 12.23 26.93 15.01
N THR A 15 13.34 26.65 15.66
CA THR A 15 14.15 25.45 15.46
C THR A 15 14.23 24.65 16.76
N ARG A 16 14.46 23.32 16.68
CA ARG A 16 14.64 22.46 17.85
C ARG A 16 15.74 22.96 18.79
N ASP A 17 16.85 23.48 18.25
CA ASP A 17 17.96 23.99 19.03
C ASP A 17 17.59 25.19 19.94
N LYS A 18 16.51 25.91 19.62
CA LYS A 18 16.04 27.02 20.45
C LYS A 18 15.11 26.59 21.56
N LEU A 19 14.39 25.49 21.42
CA LEU A 19 13.34 25.06 22.33
C LEU A 19 13.80 24.03 23.36
N GLU A 20 14.78 23.20 23.01
CA GLU A 20 15.18 22.07 23.85
C GLU A 20 16.68 22.01 24.08
N PHE A 21 17.10 22.30 25.31
CA PHE A 21 18.50 22.22 25.72
C PHE A 21 19.10 20.80 25.59
N LEU A 22 18.28 19.76 25.79
CA LEU A 22 18.68 18.35 25.68
C LEU A 22 18.94 17.91 24.23
N ASN A 23 18.25 18.50 23.24
CA ASN A 23 18.42 18.16 21.84
C ASN A 23 19.74 18.67 21.24
N ARG A 24 20.45 19.58 21.89
CA ARG A 24 21.79 19.98 21.46
C ARG A 24 22.83 18.87 21.53
N LEU A 25 22.55 17.83 22.30
CA LEU A 25 23.44 16.65 22.42
C LEU A 25 23.10 15.56 21.38
N MET A 26 21.90 15.61 20.78
CA MET A 26 21.49 14.65 19.76
C MET A 26 21.73 15.23 18.36
N THR A 27 22.74 14.71 17.68
CA THR A 27 23.03 15.08 16.28
C THR A 27 22.11 14.43 15.27
N VAL A 28 21.37 13.40 15.69
CA VAL A 28 20.42 12.62 14.87
C VAL A 28 19.06 12.51 15.54
N LEU A 29 18.02 12.37 14.73
CA LEU A 29 16.67 12.13 15.20
C LEU A 29 16.40 10.63 15.06
N PRO A 30 16.13 9.91 16.18
CA PRO A 30 15.68 8.53 16.09
C PRO A 30 14.28 8.47 15.46
N ASP A 31 13.98 7.37 14.79
CA ASP A 31 12.63 7.10 14.32
C ASP A 31 11.71 6.91 15.55
N PRO A 32 10.58 7.65 15.66
CA PRO A 32 9.73 7.60 16.84
C PRO A 32 8.84 6.34 16.92
N ASP A 33 8.97 5.41 15.98
CA ASP A 33 8.21 4.18 15.93
C ASP A 33 8.65 3.22 17.06
N GLU A 34 7.76 2.98 18.03
CA GLU A 34 8.04 2.15 19.21
C GLU A 34 8.41 0.71 18.84
N ILE A 35 7.71 0.12 17.86
CA ILE A 35 7.94 -1.26 17.43
C ILE A 35 9.33 -1.39 16.81
N LEU A 36 9.73 -0.42 15.98
CA LEU A 36 11.09 -0.40 15.42
C LEU A 36 12.15 -0.15 16.50
N ALA A 37 11.87 0.73 17.47
CA ALA A 37 12.79 1.03 18.56
C ALA A 37 13.07 -0.22 19.42
N GLU A 38 12.04 -0.97 19.77
CA GLU A 38 12.14 -2.24 20.51
C GLU A 38 12.90 -3.33 19.73
N ASN A 39 12.88 -3.29 18.41
CA ASN A 39 13.54 -4.25 17.52
C ASN A 39 14.83 -3.71 16.89
N GLY A 40 15.49 -2.73 17.51
CA GLY A 40 16.79 -2.21 17.06
C GLY A 40 16.75 -1.46 15.74
N TYR A 41 15.59 -0.96 15.34
CA TYR A 41 15.34 -0.29 14.05
C TYR A 41 15.57 -1.18 12.82
N ASP A 42 15.35 -2.48 12.96
CA ASP A 42 15.38 -3.43 11.85
C ASP A 42 14.02 -3.51 11.15
N PHE A 43 13.94 -3.01 9.92
CA PHE A 43 12.75 -3.06 9.09
C PHE A 43 12.36 -4.48 8.64
N LYS A 44 13.18 -5.50 8.94
CA LYS A 44 12.84 -6.90 8.67
C LYS A 44 11.52 -7.28 9.33
N ILE A 45 11.26 -6.78 10.55
CA ILE A 45 10.02 -7.04 11.27
C ILE A 45 8.78 -6.62 10.46
N TYR A 46 8.84 -5.50 9.74
CA TYR A 46 7.76 -5.05 8.88
C TYR A 46 7.70 -5.80 7.55
N ARG A 47 8.86 -6.18 6.99
CA ARG A 47 8.91 -7.02 5.78
C ARG A 47 8.28 -8.39 6.04
N ASP A 48 8.46 -8.95 7.24
CA ASP A 48 7.85 -10.21 7.64
C ASP A 48 6.30 -10.14 7.69
N LEU A 49 5.72 -8.98 7.97
CA LEU A 49 4.26 -8.81 7.93
C LEU A 49 3.70 -8.97 6.51
N LEU A 50 4.47 -8.62 5.48
CA LEU A 50 4.07 -8.73 4.08
C LEU A 50 3.85 -10.19 3.63
N THR A 51 4.22 -11.18 4.44
CA THR A 51 3.88 -12.59 4.20
C THR A 51 2.41 -12.91 4.52
N ASP A 52 1.70 -12.01 5.22
CA ASP A 52 0.28 -12.17 5.50
C ASP A 52 -0.56 -11.97 4.23
N PRO A 53 -1.38 -12.97 3.81
CA PRO A 53 -2.12 -12.89 2.56
C PRO A 53 -3.13 -11.75 2.52
N HIS A 54 -3.82 -11.46 3.65
CA HIS A 54 -4.83 -10.42 3.72
C HIS A 54 -4.20 -9.03 3.62
N LEU A 55 -3.09 -8.80 4.35
CA LEU A 55 -2.33 -7.56 4.26
C LEU A 55 -1.84 -7.33 2.83
N THR A 56 -1.23 -8.35 2.21
CA THR A 56 -0.71 -8.24 0.84
C THR A 56 -1.81 -7.93 -0.17
N ALA A 57 -2.97 -8.58 -0.06
CA ALA A 57 -4.11 -8.31 -0.92
C ALA A 57 -4.62 -6.86 -0.78
N THR A 58 -4.73 -6.35 0.45
CA THR A 58 -5.18 -4.97 0.71
C THR A 58 -4.17 -3.93 0.22
N ILE A 59 -2.87 -4.18 0.38
CA ILE A 59 -1.81 -3.32 -0.16
C ILE A 59 -1.86 -3.30 -1.69
N GLN A 60 -1.98 -4.45 -2.33
CA GLN A 60 -2.10 -4.54 -3.79
C GLN A 60 -3.34 -3.81 -4.29
N GLN A 61 -4.48 -3.97 -3.64
CA GLN A 61 -5.71 -3.24 -3.97
C GLN A 61 -5.51 -1.73 -3.92
N ARG A 62 -4.80 -1.20 -2.92
CA ARG A 62 -4.47 0.22 -2.80
C ARG A 62 -3.52 0.69 -3.90
N LYS A 63 -2.41 -0.01 -4.13
CA LYS A 63 -1.42 0.34 -5.15
C LYS A 63 -1.98 0.26 -6.56
N LEU A 64 -2.76 -0.76 -6.89
CA LEU A 64 -3.33 -0.95 -8.22
C LEU A 64 -4.23 0.20 -8.65
N GLN A 65 -4.87 0.93 -7.74
CA GLN A 65 -5.65 2.12 -8.07
C GLN A 65 -4.81 3.18 -8.78
N ILE A 66 -3.54 3.29 -8.43
CA ILE A 66 -2.60 4.25 -9.01
C ILE A 66 -1.87 3.66 -10.20
N LEU A 67 -1.39 2.42 -10.10
CA LEU A 67 -0.61 1.77 -11.14
C LEU A 67 -1.40 1.51 -12.43
N GLN A 68 -2.74 1.52 -12.37
CA GLN A 68 -3.63 1.42 -13.53
C GLN A 68 -3.92 2.75 -14.21
N MET A 69 -3.50 3.88 -13.63
CA MET A 69 -3.73 5.19 -14.23
C MET A 69 -2.86 5.37 -15.47
N ASP A 70 -3.43 6.02 -16.48
CA ASP A 70 -2.64 6.52 -17.59
C ASP A 70 -1.87 7.76 -17.15
N TRP A 71 -0.79 8.07 -17.81
CA TRP A 71 0.00 9.26 -17.50
C TRP A 71 0.25 10.10 -18.74
N GLU A 72 0.48 11.37 -18.51
CA GLU A 72 0.92 12.32 -19.54
C GLU A 72 1.95 13.27 -18.97
N VAL A 73 2.84 13.75 -19.80
CA VAL A 73 3.74 14.86 -19.45
C VAL A 73 3.09 16.16 -19.87
N VAL A 74 2.98 17.08 -18.92
CA VAL A 74 2.44 18.43 -19.13
C VAL A 74 3.61 19.41 -19.15
N GLU A 75 3.56 20.38 -20.08
CA GLU A 75 4.56 21.44 -20.15
C GLU A 75 4.62 22.25 -18.85
N ALA A 76 5.82 22.76 -18.52
CA ALA A 76 5.98 23.70 -17.44
C ALA A 76 5.17 24.99 -17.70
N ALA A 77 4.52 25.51 -16.66
CA ALA A 77 3.88 26.81 -16.75
C ALA A 77 4.96 27.87 -17.05
N LYS A 78 4.72 28.72 -18.10
CA LYS A 78 5.66 29.76 -18.55
C LYS A 78 6.04 30.70 -17.40
N ARG A 79 7.12 30.43 -16.70
CA ARG A 79 7.88 31.43 -15.95
C ARG A 79 9.14 31.73 -16.75
N ILE A 80 9.17 32.87 -17.43
CA ILE A 80 10.31 33.34 -18.17
C ILE A 80 11.37 33.77 -17.16
N ALA A 81 12.40 32.95 -16.96
CA ALA A 81 13.62 33.41 -16.28
C ALA A 81 14.43 34.23 -17.29
N LEU A 82 14.67 35.49 -16.96
CA LEU A 82 15.53 36.38 -17.74
C LEU A 82 16.95 35.78 -17.80
N GLY A 83 17.38 35.36 -18.98
CA GLY A 83 18.78 34.98 -19.24
C GLY A 83 19.06 33.51 -19.58
N ALA A 84 18.08 32.64 -19.61
CA ALA A 84 18.29 31.22 -19.90
C ALA A 84 18.30 30.92 -21.40
N LYS A 85 19.20 30.05 -21.85
CA LYS A 85 19.20 29.51 -23.22
C LYS A 85 17.85 28.85 -23.48
N ARG A 86 17.11 29.38 -24.47
CA ARG A 86 15.82 28.82 -24.90
C ARG A 86 16.04 27.45 -25.57
N ALA A 87 16.04 26.38 -24.82
CA ALA A 87 15.61 25.13 -25.39
C ALA A 87 14.08 25.23 -25.59
N GLY A 88 13.55 24.85 -26.75
CA GLY A 88 12.12 24.93 -27.02
C GLY A 88 11.37 24.05 -26.00
N GLN A 89 10.38 24.59 -25.29
CA GLN A 89 9.64 23.87 -24.22
C GLN A 89 9.02 22.56 -24.74
N ASN A 90 8.59 22.52 -26.01
CA ASN A 90 8.12 21.30 -26.67
C ASN A 90 9.21 20.23 -26.78
N ASP A 91 10.48 20.61 -26.97
CA ASP A 91 11.60 19.69 -27.08
C ASP A 91 11.90 19.03 -25.71
N ILE A 92 11.88 19.80 -24.62
CA ILE A 92 12.10 19.28 -23.26
C ILE A 92 10.96 18.32 -22.84
N LYS A 93 9.71 18.64 -23.21
CA LYS A 93 8.57 17.75 -22.97
C LYS A 93 8.72 16.42 -23.69
N GLN A 94 9.07 16.44 -24.99
CA GLN A 94 9.26 15.22 -25.78
C GLN A 94 10.40 14.35 -25.24
N LYS A 95 11.51 14.98 -24.81
CA LYS A 95 12.61 14.29 -24.16
C LYS A 95 12.18 13.65 -22.83
N ALA A 96 11.39 14.37 -22.00
CA ALA A 96 10.85 13.82 -20.77
C ALA A 96 9.91 12.64 -21.02
N ASP A 97 9.03 12.73 -22.03
CA ASP A 97 8.17 11.62 -22.45
C ASP A 97 9.00 10.39 -22.84
N LYS A 98 10.08 10.58 -23.62
CA LYS A 98 10.98 9.48 -24.01
C LYS A 98 11.65 8.85 -22.79
N ILE A 99 12.24 9.65 -21.90
CA ILE A 99 12.91 9.15 -20.69
C ILE A 99 11.95 8.34 -19.83
N LEU A 100 10.70 8.84 -19.61
CA LEU A 100 9.72 8.13 -18.80
C LEU A 100 9.24 6.84 -19.45
N ASN A 101 9.19 6.75 -20.78
CA ASN A 101 8.87 5.53 -21.50
C ASN A 101 10.02 4.50 -21.45
N ASP A 102 11.27 4.96 -21.44
CA ASP A 102 12.46 4.08 -21.39
C ASP A 102 12.69 3.52 -19.97
N LEU A 103 12.20 4.19 -18.93
CA LEU A 103 12.29 3.76 -17.54
C LEU A 103 11.18 2.74 -17.18
N PRO A 104 11.43 1.78 -16.27
CA PRO A 104 10.41 0.88 -15.74
C PRO A 104 9.45 1.64 -14.80
N LEU A 105 8.67 2.56 -15.34
CA LEU A 105 7.90 3.56 -14.62
C LEU A 105 6.93 2.92 -13.61
N GLN A 106 6.27 1.81 -13.99
CA GLN A 106 5.33 1.11 -13.11
C GLN A 106 6.01 0.57 -11.85
N ARG A 107 7.25 0.04 -11.97
CA ARG A 107 8.06 -0.38 -10.83
C ARG A 107 8.42 0.80 -9.95
N ILE A 108 8.89 1.89 -10.54
CA ILE A 108 9.26 3.13 -9.82
C ILE A 108 8.06 3.68 -9.05
N MET A 109 6.89 3.74 -9.68
CA MET A 109 5.65 4.18 -9.03
C MET A 109 5.27 3.28 -7.85
N SER A 110 5.40 1.95 -8.01
CA SER A 110 5.14 0.99 -6.93
C SER A 110 6.12 1.17 -5.75
N GLU A 111 7.41 1.40 -6.04
CA GLU A 111 8.44 1.66 -5.03
C GLU A 111 8.20 3.01 -4.31
N ILE A 112 7.74 4.05 -5.03
CA ILE A 112 7.33 5.32 -4.40
C ILE A 112 6.20 5.09 -3.40
N LEU A 113 5.19 4.30 -3.79
CA LEU A 113 4.04 3.99 -2.94
C LEU A 113 4.40 3.19 -1.68
N ASP A 114 5.56 2.54 -1.64
CA ASP A 114 6.05 1.86 -0.43
C ASP A 114 6.32 2.83 0.73
N CYS A 115 6.44 4.14 0.48
CA CYS A 115 6.51 5.13 1.55
C CYS A 115 5.28 5.11 2.46
N ILE A 116 4.11 4.69 1.95
CA ILE A 116 2.88 4.52 2.71
C ILE A 116 3.03 3.40 3.74
N LEU A 117 3.75 2.36 3.38
CA LEU A 117 3.96 1.17 4.22
C LEU A 117 5.04 1.41 5.28
N PHE A 118 6.17 1.96 4.85
CA PHE A 118 7.38 2.11 5.66
C PHE A 118 7.63 3.54 6.19
N GLY A 119 6.71 4.49 5.91
CA GLY A 119 6.82 5.90 6.28
C GLY A 119 7.59 6.73 5.26
N MET A 120 8.69 6.21 4.73
CA MET A 120 9.50 6.85 3.69
C MET A 120 10.06 5.84 2.70
N THR A 121 10.37 6.33 1.49
CA THR A 121 11.21 5.63 0.52
C THR A 121 12.26 6.59 -0.02
N VAL A 122 13.45 6.09 -0.24
CA VAL A 122 14.57 6.85 -0.79
C VAL A 122 14.99 6.20 -2.09
N GLN A 123 14.88 6.93 -3.19
CA GLN A 123 15.25 6.46 -4.51
C GLN A 123 16.58 7.10 -4.93
N GLU A 124 17.52 6.27 -5.36
CA GLU A 124 18.77 6.71 -5.95
C GLU A 124 18.64 6.77 -7.46
N ILE A 125 19.07 7.88 -8.06
CA ILE A 125 19.08 8.11 -9.51
C ILE A 125 20.49 7.88 -10.03
N THR A 126 20.63 7.04 -11.05
CA THR A 126 21.85 6.91 -11.84
C THR A 126 21.67 7.58 -13.17
N TYR A 127 22.57 8.49 -13.49
CA TYR A 127 22.58 9.24 -14.76
C TYR A 127 23.62 8.70 -15.71
N ALA A 128 23.38 8.83 -17.01
CA ALA A 128 24.35 8.62 -18.09
C ALA A 128 24.27 9.74 -19.11
N PHE A 129 25.37 10.03 -19.79
CA PHE A 129 25.37 10.97 -20.91
C PHE A 129 24.70 10.31 -22.14
N ASN A 130 23.78 11.04 -22.74
CA ASN A 130 23.21 10.67 -24.04
C ASN A 130 24.11 11.14 -25.20
N GLU A 131 23.72 10.85 -26.45
CA GLU A 131 24.43 11.23 -27.65
C GLU A 131 24.58 12.74 -27.83
N PHE A 132 23.75 13.53 -27.17
CA PHE A 132 23.78 15.00 -27.21
C PHE A 132 24.59 15.61 -26.06
N GLY A 133 25.23 14.80 -25.23
CA GLY A 133 25.98 15.25 -24.06
C GLY A 133 25.10 15.70 -22.89
N GLU A 134 23.81 15.36 -22.88
CA GLU A 134 22.88 15.60 -21.77
C GLU A 134 22.90 14.42 -20.79
N LEU A 135 22.69 14.70 -19.49
CA LEU A 135 22.62 13.71 -18.42
C LEU A 135 21.18 13.19 -18.30
N ASP A 136 20.92 12.00 -18.80
CA ASP A 136 19.61 11.36 -18.65
C ASP A 136 19.56 10.37 -17.49
N PRO A 137 18.48 10.31 -16.71
CA PRO A 137 18.27 9.28 -15.69
C PRO A 137 18.04 7.92 -16.36
N VAL A 138 18.98 7.00 -16.21
CA VAL A 138 18.93 5.66 -16.84
C VAL A 138 18.47 4.58 -15.89
N ARG A 139 18.61 4.80 -14.57
CA ARG A 139 18.22 3.86 -13.54
C ARG A 139 17.77 4.59 -12.28
N ILE A 140 16.64 4.16 -11.74
CA ILE A 140 16.07 4.67 -10.49
C ILE A 140 15.72 3.47 -9.63
N GLU A 141 16.28 3.41 -8.42
CA GLU A 141 16.11 2.28 -7.51
C GLU A 141 15.85 2.73 -6.08
N ALA A 142 14.85 2.14 -5.44
CA ALA A 142 14.62 2.32 -4.02
C ALA A 142 15.72 1.64 -3.21
N LYS A 143 16.23 2.36 -2.22
CA LYS A 143 17.23 1.85 -1.28
C LYS A 143 16.57 1.48 0.06
N PRO A 144 17.12 0.50 0.79
CA PRO A 144 16.61 0.11 2.10
C PRO A 144 16.50 1.29 3.07
N GLN A 145 15.38 1.42 3.76
CA GLN A 145 15.09 2.53 4.67
C GLN A 145 16.10 2.60 5.81
N GLU A 146 16.54 1.47 6.31
CA GLU A 146 17.53 1.34 7.40
C GLU A 146 18.92 1.94 7.07
N TRP A 147 19.19 2.26 5.79
CA TRP A 147 20.43 2.91 5.39
C TRP A 147 20.46 4.41 5.67
N PHE A 148 19.30 4.98 6.01
CA PHE A 148 19.15 6.42 6.12
C PHE A 148 18.72 6.83 7.52
N ILE A 149 19.10 8.05 7.89
CA ILE A 149 18.74 8.68 9.16
C ILE A 149 18.56 10.19 8.93
N PHE A 150 17.71 10.84 9.73
CA PHE A 150 17.60 12.28 9.73
C PHE A 150 18.46 12.89 10.83
N ASN A 151 19.14 13.98 10.50
CA ASN A 151 19.82 14.80 11.49
C ASN A 151 18.84 15.77 12.18
N SER A 152 19.34 16.52 13.17
CA SER A 152 18.54 17.52 13.92
C SER A 152 17.91 18.60 13.03
N ASN A 153 18.46 18.86 11.84
CA ASN A 153 17.96 19.81 10.87
C ASN A 153 16.92 19.22 9.89
N ASN A 154 16.44 18.00 10.12
CA ASN A 154 15.58 17.24 9.19
C ASN A 154 16.22 16.95 7.82
N GLU A 155 17.54 16.93 7.73
CA GLU A 155 18.24 16.52 6.52
C GLU A 155 18.48 15.01 6.51
N LEU A 156 18.19 14.37 5.37
CA LEU A 156 18.46 12.95 5.20
C LEU A 156 19.96 12.70 5.04
N ARG A 157 20.49 11.72 5.77
CA ARG A 157 21.89 11.31 5.77
C ARG A 157 22.03 9.82 5.56
N LEU A 158 23.14 9.37 4.96
CA LEU A 158 23.47 7.96 4.87
C LEU A 158 24.06 7.48 6.20
N ARG A 159 23.46 6.45 6.80
CA ARG A 159 23.93 5.90 8.09
C ARG A 159 25.30 5.22 7.93
N LYS A 160 26.14 5.44 8.90
CA LYS A 160 27.39 4.70 9.02
C LYS A 160 27.14 3.34 9.68
N LYS A 161 27.91 2.33 9.24
CA LYS A 161 27.99 1.03 9.90
C LYS A 161 29.29 0.93 10.66
N SER A 162 29.25 0.30 11.83
CA SER A 162 30.48 -0.11 12.54
C SER A 162 31.20 -1.23 11.76
N SER A 163 32.44 -1.52 12.11
CA SER A 163 33.16 -2.68 11.59
C SER A 163 32.48 -4.03 11.85
N ALA A 164 31.60 -4.09 12.85
CA ALA A 164 30.73 -5.24 13.16
C ALA A 164 29.41 -5.27 12.36
N GLY A 165 29.18 -4.33 11.41
CA GLY A 165 27.99 -4.27 10.59
C GLY A 165 26.76 -3.65 11.26
N ILE A 166 26.89 -3.13 12.49
CA ILE A 166 25.82 -2.49 13.25
C ILE A 166 25.68 -1.04 12.79
N TYR A 167 24.45 -0.58 12.53
CA TYR A 167 24.17 0.82 12.20
C TYR A 167 24.38 1.72 13.42
N LEU A 168 25.17 2.78 13.23
CA LEU A 168 25.46 3.74 14.27
C LEU A 168 24.41 4.87 14.29
N PHE A 169 24.11 5.39 15.47
CA PHE A 169 23.29 6.58 15.69
C PHE A 169 24.17 7.85 15.69
N GLU A 170 24.94 8.02 14.63
CA GLU A 170 25.75 9.21 14.39
C GLU A 170 25.14 10.03 13.24
N GLU A 171 25.57 11.26 13.07
CA GLU A 171 25.03 12.21 12.08
C GLU A 171 25.00 11.67 10.64
N GLY A 172 25.78 10.66 10.34
CA GLY A 172 25.83 10.06 9.01
C GLY A 172 26.57 10.91 7.97
N GLU A 173 26.57 10.44 6.72
CA GLU A 173 27.22 11.12 5.60
C GLU A 173 26.19 11.92 4.80
N ALA A 174 26.58 13.13 4.38
CA ALA A 174 25.75 13.96 3.54
C ALA A 174 25.51 13.29 2.18
N LEU A 175 24.26 13.28 1.74
CA LEU A 175 23.91 12.73 0.43
C LEU A 175 24.30 13.71 -0.69
N PRO A 176 24.82 13.21 -1.84
CA PRO A 176 25.07 14.03 -3.00
C PRO A 176 23.79 14.69 -3.50
N GLU A 177 23.88 15.96 -3.87
CA GLU A 177 22.75 16.71 -4.45
C GLU A 177 22.26 16.07 -5.75
N PHE A 178 20.97 16.19 -6.03
CA PHE A 178 20.30 15.72 -7.25
C PHE A 178 20.37 14.20 -7.51
N LYS A 179 20.92 13.42 -6.57
CA LYS A 179 21.07 11.98 -6.73
C LYS A 179 19.99 11.17 -6.00
N PHE A 180 19.39 11.74 -4.96
CA PHE A 180 18.41 11.05 -4.14
C PHE A 180 17.08 11.79 -4.10
N VAL A 181 15.98 11.04 -4.24
CA VAL A 181 14.62 11.53 -4.06
C VAL A 181 14.01 10.82 -2.86
N VAL A 182 13.47 11.60 -1.94
CA VAL A 182 12.80 11.09 -0.73
C VAL A 182 11.31 11.31 -0.84
N ASN A 183 10.55 10.23 -0.80
CA ASN A 183 9.09 10.25 -0.73
C ASN A 183 8.67 9.89 0.69
N ARG A 184 7.76 10.65 1.28
CA ARG A 184 7.34 10.49 2.69
C ARG A 184 5.84 10.51 2.79
N TYR A 185 5.31 9.67 3.66
CA TYR A 185 3.88 9.59 3.94
C TYR A 185 3.57 10.26 5.28
N HIS A 186 2.74 11.30 5.26
CA HIS A 186 2.33 12.09 6.43
C HIS A 186 3.49 12.52 7.34
N ALA A 187 4.64 12.86 6.75
CA ALA A 187 5.77 13.36 7.53
C ALA A 187 5.45 14.72 8.14
N THR A 188 5.86 14.89 9.40
CA THR A 188 5.75 16.14 10.15
C THR A 188 7.13 16.66 10.51
N TYR A 189 7.19 17.85 11.12
CA TYR A 189 8.44 18.40 11.61
C TYR A 189 9.08 17.49 12.68
N ASP A 190 8.24 16.93 13.57
CA ASP A 190 8.69 16.06 14.67
C ASP A 190 8.98 14.63 14.21
N ASN A 191 8.26 14.16 13.20
CA ASN A 191 8.47 12.84 12.60
C ASN A 191 8.84 12.97 11.11
N PRO A 192 10.11 13.22 10.78
CA PRO A 192 10.55 13.31 9.38
C PRO A 192 10.54 11.96 8.65
N TYR A 193 10.47 10.84 9.39
CA TYR A 193 10.37 9.49 8.81
C TYR A 193 8.98 9.17 8.26
N GLY A 194 7.96 9.94 8.65
CA GLY A 194 6.58 9.73 8.23
C GLY A 194 5.86 8.61 8.99
N ASP A 195 4.56 8.50 8.71
CA ASP A 195 3.68 7.49 9.30
C ASP A 195 3.83 6.15 8.59
N LYS A 196 3.94 5.07 9.37
CA LYS A 196 4.07 3.71 8.87
C LYS A 196 2.76 2.95 9.04
N ILE A 197 2.12 2.56 7.93
CA ILE A 197 0.91 1.72 8.03
C ILE A 197 1.26 0.35 8.60
N LEU A 198 2.42 -0.21 8.30
CA LEU A 198 2.84 -1.51 8.81
C LEU A 198 2.98 -1.54 10.34
N SER A 199 3.35 -0.42 10.97
CA SER A 199 3.34 -0.29 12.43
C SER A 199 1.95 -0.55 13.01
N ARG A 200 0.91 0.01 12.38
CA ARG A 200 -0.50 -0.19 12.79
C ARG A 200 -0.99 -1.63 12.54
N CYS A 201 -0.43 -2.32 11.56
CA CYS A 201 -0.78 -3.71 11.24
C CYS A 201 -0.04 -4.74 12.09
N TYR A 202 0.99 -4.36 12.83
CA TYR A 202 1.88 -5.27 13.54
C TYR A 202 1.14 -6.15 14.55
N TRP A 203 0.43 -5.55 15.50
CA TRP A 203 -0.29 -6.30 16.52
C TRP A 203 -1.45 -7.12 15.96
N PRO A 204 -2.32 -6.58 15.09
CA PRO A 204 -3.36 -7.39 14.47
C PRO A 204 -2.84 -8.65 13.78
N ILE A 205 -1.74 -8.54 13.02
CA ILE A 205 -1.17 -9.70 12.30
C ILE A 205 -0.48 -10.67 13.27
N THR A 206 0.24 -10.17 14.26
CA THR A 206 0.89 -11.01 15.28
C THR A 206 -0.13 -11.83 16.04
N PHE A 207 -1.22 -11.22 16.52
CA PHE A 207 -2.29 -11.93 17.21
C PHE A 207 -3.06 -12.89 16.28
N LYS A 208 -3.28 -12.52 15.03
CA LYS A 208 -3.88 -13.41 14.03
C LYS A 208 -3.04 -14.67 13.81
N ARG A 209 -1.72 -14.54 13.70
CA ARG A 209 -0.81 -15.68 13.53
C ARG A 209 -0.87 -16.61 14.74
N ALA A 210 -0.79 -16.04 15.95
CA ALA A 210 -0.92 -16.82 17.19
C ALA A 210 -2.29 -17.50 17.28
N ALA A 211 -3.38 -16.81 16.96
CA ALA A 211 -4.72 -17.39 16.95
C ALA A 211 -4.83 -18.55 15.95
N THR A 212 -4.23 -18.42 14.76
CA THR A 212 -4.23 -19.49 13.75
C THR A 212 -3.44 -20.72 14.23
N GLU A 213 -2.30 -20.52 14.88
CA GLU A 213 -1.49 -21.59 15.45
C GLU A 213 -2.27 -22.33 16.55
N PHE A 214 -2.86 -21.59 17.50
CA PHE A 214 -3.69 -22.19 18.55
C PHE A 214 -4.92 -22.92 17.98
N TRP A 215 -5.54 -22.38 16.92
CA TRP A 215 -6.66 -23.06 16.26
C TRP A 215 -6.22 -24.41 15.67
N GLN A 216 -5.08 -24.46 15.00
CA GLN A 216 -4.55 -25.73 14.49
C GLN A 216 -4.29 -26.75 15.60
N LEU A 217 -3.66 -26.32 16.70
CA LEU A 217 -3.45 -27.17 17.87
C LEU A 217 -4.77 -27.68 18.47
N MET A 218 -5.80 -26.84 18.49
CA MET A 218 -7.13 -27.20 18.95
C MET A 218 -7.78 -28.23 18.01
N VAL A 219 -7.71 -28.02 16.71
CA VAL A 219 -8.25 -28.96 15.72
C VAL A 219 -7.52 -30.30 15.80
N GLU A 220 -6.19 -30.30 15.94
CA GLU A 220 -5.42 -31.53 16.13
C GLU A 220 -5.79 -32.27 17.41
N ARG A 221 -5.95 -31.53 18.50
CA ARG A 221 -6.25 -32.12 19.82
C ARG A 221 -7.70 -32.57 19.97
N TYR A 222 -8.66 -31.81 19.44
CA TYR A 222 -10.11 -32.03 19.66
C TYR A 222 -10.85 -32.43 18.37
N GLY A 223 -10.18 -32.46 17.22
CA GLY A 223 -10.76 -32.92 15.97
C GLY A 223 -11.01 -34.44 15.92
N MET A 224 -10.33 -35.19 16.79
CA MET A 224 -10.61 -36.59 17.02
C MET A 224 -11.24 -36.75 18.40
N PRO A 225 -12.26 -37.63 18.57
CA PRO A 225 -12.86 -37.90 19.87
C PRO A 225 -11.82 -38.47 20.83
N PHE A 226 -11.82 -37.95 22.05
CA PHE A 226 -10.95 -38.52 23.11
C PHE A 226 -11.41 -39.90 23.51
N LEU A 227 -10.55 -40.88 23.34
CA LEU A 227 -10.77 -42.21 23.86
C LEU A 227 -10.18 -42.29 25.27
N MET A 228 -11.04 -42.44 26.28
CA MET A 228 -10.61 -42.64 27.65
C MET A 228 -10.82 -44.11 28.02
N GLY A 229 -9.73 -44.78 28.43
CA GLY A 229 -9.79 -46.13 28.92
C GLY A 229 -9.68 -46.15 30.46
N TYR A 230 -10.60 -46.81 31.12
CA TYR A 230 -10.59 -47.05 32.56
C TYR A 230 -10.08 -48.46 32.83
N HIS A 231 -9.12 -48.63 33.75
CA HIS A 231 -8.59 -49.93 34.13
C HIS A 231 -8.84 -50.21 35.60
N PRO A 232 -9.04 -51.50 35.99
CA PRO A 232 -9.16 -51.88 37.38
C PRO A 232 -7.92 -51.56 38.20
N ALA A 233 -8.10 -51.20 39.49
CA ALA A 233 -7.01 -50.78 40.37
C ALA A 233 -5.96 -51.89 40.63
N GLY A 234 -6.24 -53.14 40.30
CA GLY A 234 -5.34 -54.29 40.51
C GLY A 234 -4.44 -54.62 39.30
N TRP A 235 -4.48 -53.85 38.21
CA TRP A 235 -3.64 -54.13 37.05
C TRP A 235 -2.17 -53.77 37.33
N ASN A 236 -1.27 -54.63 36.82
CA ASN A 236 0.14 -54.31 36.82
C ASN A 236 0.52 -53.40 35.64
N GLN A 237 1.70 -52.81 35.69
CA GLN A 237 2.16 -51.85 34.66
C GLN A 237 2.14 -52.43 33.24
N THR A 238 2.50 -53.68 33.07
CA THR A 238 2.51 -54.38 31.78
C THR A 238 1.09 -54.48 31.17
N GLN A 239 0.06 -54.74 32.02
CA GLN A 239 -1.32 -54.78 31.56
C GLN A 239 -1.84 -53.40 31.18
N ILE A 240 -1.43 -52.38 31.92
CA ILE A 240 -1.77 -50.97 31.63
C ILE A 240 -1.12 -50.57 30.30
N ASP A 241 0.13 -50.89 30.07
CA ASP A 241 0.86 -50.55 28.84
C ASP A 241 0.24 -51.27 27.63
N THR A 242 -0.10 -52.55 27.76
CA THR A 242 -0.80 -53.27 26.69
C THR A 242 -2.15 -52.64 26.35
N PHE A 243 -2.91 -52.26 27.37
CA PHE A 243 -4.21 -51.60 27.19
C PHE A 243 -4.06 -50.23 26.53
N LEU A 244 -3.05 -49.44 26.92
CA LEU A 244 -2.73 -48.16 26.27
C LEU A 244 -2.35 -48.33 24.80
N ASP A 245 -1.60 -49.36 24.45
CA ASP A 245 -1.25 -49.63 23.05
C ASP A 245 -2.48 -50.10 22.26
N GLN A 246 -3.37 -50.86 22.80
CA GLN A 246 -4.67 -51.20 22.21
C GLN A 246 -5.52 -49.95 21.97
N LEU A 247 -5.57 -49.01 22.93
CA LEU A 247 -6.28 -47.73 22.77
C LEU A 247 -5.66 -46.85 21.66
N LYS A 248 -4.33 -46.86 21.53
CA LYS A 248 -3.65 -46.13 20.45
C LYS A 248 -3.95 -46.74 19.07
N GLU A 249 -3.96 -48.06 18.95
CA GLU A 249 -4.35 -48.75 17.72
C GLU A 249 -5.79 -48.43 17.34
N MET A 250 -6.71 -48.33 18.33
CA MET A 250 -8.10 -47.93 18.08
C MET A 250 -8.25 -46.51 17.47
N ILE A 251 -7.38 -45.60 17.80
CA ILE A 251 -7.40 -44.24 17.20
C ILE A 251 -7.02 -44.32 15.72
N ASN A 252 -6.16 -45.26 15.34
CA ASN A 252 -5.67 -45.41 13.96
C ASN A 252 -6.58 -46.28 13.07
N GLU A 253 -7.34 -47.20 13.66
CA GLU A 253 -8.24 -48.11 12.94
C GLU A 253 -9.70 -47.90 13.37
N ASN A 254 -10.57 -47.53 12.44
CA ASN A 254 -11.94 -47.06 12.69
C ASN A 254 -12.96 -48.15 13.07
N VAL A 255 -12.57 -49.42 13.28
CA VAL A 255 -13.50 -50.54 13.59
C VAL A 255 -12.90 -51.47 14.62
N TYR A 256 -13.57 -51.60 15.75
CA TYR A 256 -13.19 -52.53 16.86
C TYR A 256 -14.38 -53.29 17.41
N ALA A 257 -14.18 -54.57 17.72
CA ALA A 257 -15.12 -55.39 18.45
C ALA A 257 -14.59 -55.66 19.86
N PHE A 258 -15.37 -55.31 20.88
CA PHE A 258 -15.02 -55.51 22.28
C PHE A 258 -15.85 -56.60 22.94
N PRO A 259 -15.26 -57.37 23.89
CA PRO A 259 -16.03 -58.19 24.83
C PRO A 259 -16.96 -57.28 25.67
N ASP A 260 -18.14 -57.79 25.99
CA ASP A 260 -19.15 -57.06 26.78
C ASP A 260 -18.61 -56.58 28.18
N THR A 261 -17.60 -57.30 28.70
CA THR A 261 -16.89 -56.94 29.93
C THR A 261 -16.12 -55.64 29.90
N LEU A 262 -15.83 -55.06 28.70
CA LEU A 262 -15.13 -53.80 28.52
C LEU A 262 -16.06 -52.62 28.28
N LYS A 263 -17.37 -52.83 28.23
CA LYS A 263 -18.35 -51.82 27.89
C LYS A 263 -18.33 -50.58 28.81
N ASP A 264 -18.00 -50.79 30.10
CA ASP A 264 -17.90 -49.74 31.10
C ASP A 264 -16.46 -49.19 31.26
N MET A 265 -15.51 -49.72 30.49
CA MET A 265 -14.08 -49.39 30.61
C MET A 265 -13.60 -48.39 29.55
N ILE A 266 -14.41 -48.09 28.54
CA ILE A 266 -14.04 -47.20 27.44
C ILE A 266 -15.13 -46.17 27.26
N GLU A 267 -14.79 -44.90 27.36
CA GLU A 267 -15.68 -43.77 27.14
C GLU A 267 -15.14 -42.91 26.02
N LEU A 268 -15.98 -42.70 25.01
CA LEU A 268 -15.76 -41.68 23.96
C LEU A 268 -16.27 -40.35 24.51
N LYS A 269 -15.36 -39.49 24.89
CA LYS A 269 -15.73 -38.15 25.35
C LYS A 269 -15.86 -37.23 24.15
N GLU A 270 -17.08 -36.80 23.87
CA GLU A 270 -17.35 -35.82 22.84
C GLU A 270 -16.61 -34.50 23.12
N SER A 271 -16.21 -33.84 22.08
CA SER A 271 -15.62 -32.50 22.14
C SER A 271 -16.58 -31.55 22.89
N PRO A 272 -16.08 -30.57 23.64
CA PRO A 272 -16.94 -29.57 24.29
C PRO A 272 -17.94 -28.97 23.30
N GLN A 273 -19.23 -28.88 23.69
CA GLN A 273 -20.32 -28.36 22.85
C GLN A 273 -20.17 -26.87 22.43
N TYR A 274 -19.13 -26.17 22.89
CA TYR A 274 -18.84 -24.81 22.41
C TYR A 274 -18.19 -24.89 21.05
N ASP A 275 -18.78 -24.18 20.10
CA ASP A 275 -18.21 -24.01 18.74
C ASP A 275 -16.96 -23.10 18.81
N ILE A 276 -15.88 -23.71 19.31
CA ILE A 276 -14.58 -23.07 19.47
C ILE A 276 -14.07 -22.61 18.09
N GLY A 277 -14.44 -23.32 17.02
CA GLY A 277 -14.09 -22.95 15.65
C GLY A 277 -14.66 -21.58 15.27
N GLN A 278 -15.90 -21.27 15.64
CA GLN A 278 -16.49 -19.95 15.39
C GLN A 278 -15.75 -18.82 16.13
N LEU A 279 -15.26 -19.08 17.36
CA LEU A 279 -14.51 -18.09 18.13
C LEU A 279 -13.20 -17.72 17.43
N TYR A 280 -12.44 -18.71 16.96
CA TYR A 280 -11.21 -18.46 16.22
C TYR A 280 -11.47 -17.79 14.86
N ASP A 281 -12.49 -18.22 14.12
CA ASP A 281 -12.90 -17.57 12.88
C ASP A 281 -13.26 -16.10 13.11
N PHE A 282 -14.05 -15.81 14.16
CA PHE A 282 -14.37 -14.43 14.54
C PHE A 282 -13.12 -13.62 14.86
N LEU A 283 -12.17 -14.17 15.62
CA LEU A 283 -10.93 -13.49 15.98
C LEU A 283 -10.07 -13.18 14.75
N ILE A 284 -9.91 -14.16 13.84
CA ILE A 284 -9.15 -13.97 12.59
C ILE A 284 -9.82 -12.90 11.71
N ARG A 285 -11.15 -12.93 11.57
CA ARG A 285 -11.90 -11.91 10.82
C ARG A 285 -11.77 -10.54 11.45
N HIS A 286 -11.84 -10.46 12.77
CA HIS A 286 -11.64 -9.19 13.49
C HIS A 286 -10.28 -8.59 13.16
N HIS A 287 -9.19 -9.35 13.23
CA HIS A 287 -7.86 -8.87 12.89
C HIS A 287 -7.70 -8.52 11.41
N ASN A 288 -8.30 -9.27 10.49
CA ASN A 288 -8.35 -8.91 9.07
C ASN A 288 -9.07 -7.58 8.85
N THR A 289 -10.15 -7.34 9.58
CA THR A 289 -10.90 -6.07 9.53
C THR A 289 -10.05 -4.91 10.04
N GLU A 290 -9.29 -5.08 11.13
CA GLU A 290 -8.36 -4.05 11.62
C GLU A 290 -7.25 -3.73 10.60
N VAL A 291 -6.67 -4.75 9.96
CA VAL A 291 -5.70 -4.58 8.87
C VAL A 291 -6.34 -3.82 7.69
N SER A 292 -7.57 -4.16 7.30
CA SER A 292 -8.28 -3.44 6.23
C SER A 292 -8.52 -1.97 6.58
N LYS A 293 -8.92 -1.67 7.83
CA LYS A 293 -9.06 -0.28 8.31
C LYS A 293 -7.74 0.48 8.25
N ALA A 294 -6.64 -0.15 8.66
CA ALA A 294 -5.33 0.48 8.64
C ALA A 294 -4.86 0.81 7.21
N VAL A 295 -5.04 -0.10 6.25
CA VAL A 295 -4.53 0.04 4.88
C VAL A 295 -5.49 0.80 3.96
N LEU A 296 -6.80 0.47 4.01
CA LEU A 296 -7.82 0.96 3.08
C LEU A 296 -8.76 1.99 3.71
N THR A 297 -8.70 2.20 5.03
CA THR A 297 -9.62 3.03 5.84
C THR A 297 -11.10 2.58 5.76
N VAL A 298 -11.37 1.46 5.08
CA VAL A 298 -12.71 0.88 4.89
C VAL A 298 -12.67 -0.64 5.07
N THR A 299 -13.77 -1.24 5.49
CA THR A 299 -13.85 -2.68 5.83
C THR A 299 -14.65 -3.51 4.82
N LEU A 300 -15.61 -2.91 4.14
CA LEU A 300 -16.65 -3.62 3.37
C LEU A 300 -16.18 -4.25 2.05
N THR A 301 -14.99 -3.89 1.55
CA THR A 301 -14.45 -4.52 0.32
C THR A 301 -13.89 -5.92 0.59
N THR A 302 -13.64 -6.25 1.86
CA THR A 302 -13.03 -7.51 2.30
C THR A 302 -13.97 -8.40 3.11
N ASP A 303 -15.10 -7.88 3.60
CA ASP A 303 -15.97 -8.55 4.60
C ASP A 303 -17.47 -8.48 4.24
N MET A 304 -17.83 -8.75 2.98
CA MET A 304 -19.23 -8.84 2.59
C MET A 304 -19.87 -10.14 3.09
N GLN A 305 -20.21 -10.20 4.37
CA GLN A 305 -21.17 -11.16 4.90
C GLN A 305 -22.54 -10.47 5.08
N GLY A 306 -23.48 -10.87 4.24
CA GLY A 306 -24.86 -10.39 4.32
C GLY A 306 -25.17 -9.29 3.33
N VAL A 307 -26.45 -9.15 2.98
CA VAL A 307 -27.05 -8.23 2.03
C VAL A 307 -26.62 -6.79 2.32
N GLY A 308 -25.37 -6.47 1.97
CA GLY A 308 -24.84 -5.12 2.00
C GLY A 308 -25.54 -4.32 0.91
N SER A 309 -26.22 -3.26 1.28
CA SER A 309 -26.90 -2.38 0.35
C SER A 309 -25.88 -1.94 -0.71
N TYR A 310 -26.27 -1.97 -1.99
CA TYR A 310 -25.53 -1.43 -3.13
C TYR A 310 -24.93 -0.04 -2.82
N LYS A 311 -25.66 0.79 -2.06
CA LYS A 311 -25.22 2.10 -1.58
C LYS A 311 -23.97 2.03 -0.66
N ALA A 312 -23.88 1.05 0.22
CA ALA A 312 -22.70 0.91 1.07
C ALA A 312 -21.47 0.56 0.25
N ALA A 313 -21.57 -0.33 -0.72
CA ALA A 313 -20.47 -0.66 -1.64
C ALA A 313 -20.06 0.55 -2.49
N GLU A 314 -21.00 1.40 -2.90
CA GLU A 314 -20.72 2.63 -3.64
C GLU A 314 -19.94 3.65 -2.79
N ILE A 315 -20.35 3.90 -1.55
CA ILE A 315 -19.66 4.79 -0.61
C ILE A 315 -18.23 4.29 -0.36
N HIS A 316 -18.04 2.98 -0.18
CA HIS A 316 -16.69 2.43 0.02
C HIS A 316 -15.80 2.58 -1.21
N LYS A 317 -16.34 2.40 -2.40
CA LYS A 317 -15.62 2.67 -3.66
C LYS A 317 -15.24 4.14 -3.79
N GLU A 318 -16.09 5.04 -3.35
CA GLU A 318 -15.82 6.47 -3.33
C GLU A 318 -14.69 6.82 -2.37
N MET A 319 -14.72 6.30 -1.13
CA MET A 319 -13.67 6.49 -0.13
C MET A 319 -12.31 5.97 -0.62
N LEU A 320 -12.26 4.77 -1.19
CA LEU A 320 -11.05 4.25 -1.83
C LEU A 320 -10.52 5.16 -2.95
N SER A 321 -11.44 5.79 -3.70
CA SER A 321 -11.07 6.77 -4.73
C SER A 321 -10.39 8.01 -4.14
N TYR A 322 -10.83 8.51 -2.97
CA TYR A 322 -10.19 9.65 -2.29
C TYR A 322 -8.78 9.31 -1.79
N ILE A 323 -8.59 8.11 -1.22
CA ILE A 323 -7.25 7.63 -0.85
C ILE A 323 -6.37 7.57 -2.09
N GLY A 324 -6.86 7.01 -3.19
CA GLY A 324 -6.14 6.96 -4.45
C GLY A 324 -5.73 8.35 -4.97
N LEU A 325 -6.56 9.38 -4.80
CA LEU A 325 -6.20 10.76 -5.16
C LEU A 325 -5.08 11.33 -4.28
N SER A 326 -5.01 10.96 -3.01
CA SER A 326 -3.91 11.34 -2.12
C SER A 326 -2.61 10.63 -2.53
N ASP A 327 -2.67 9.31 -2.71
CA ASP A 327 -1.53 8.49 -3.09
C ASP A 327 -0.97 8.86 -4.47
N LYS A 328 -1.84 9.23 -5.41
CA LYS A 328 -1.49 9.78 -6.71
C LYS A 328 -0.54 10.97 -6.60
N LYS A 329 -0.81 11.91 -5.68
CA LYS A 329 0.04 13.10 -5.48
C LYS A 329 1.45 12.71 -5.03
N ILE A 330 1.58 11.70 -4.16
CA ILE A 330 2.89 11.23 -3.71
C ILE A 330 3.72 10.73 -4.90
N VAL A 331 3.10 9.96 -5.79
CA VAL A 331 3.76 9.44 -6.99
C VAL A 331 4.12 10.58 -7.96
N GLU A 332 3.17 11.48 -8.23
CA GLU A 332 3.41 12.65 -9.09
C GLU A 332 4.56 13.52 -8.54
N ASP A 333 4.57 13.80 -7.24
CA ASP A 333 5.60 14.62 -6.60
C ASP A 333 6.98 13.95 -6.66
N GLY A 334 7.05 12.64 -6.43
CA GLY A 334 8.29 11.87 -6.53
C GLY A 334 8.89 11.91 -7.93
N ILE A 335 8.09 11.60 -8.96
CA ILE A 335 8.55 11.61 -10.35
C ILE A 335 8.86 13.05 -10.82
N ASN A 336 8.04 14.02 -10.42
CA ASN A 336 8.28 15.42 -10.75
C ASN A 336 9.57 15.96 -10.15
N ARG A 337 9.98 15.46 -8.97
CA ARG A 337 11.28 15.79 -8.39
C ARG A 337 12.43 15.24 -9.23
N ILE A 338 12.30 14.02 -9.78
CA ILE A 338 13.28 13.44 -10.70
C ILE A 338 13.41 14.29 -11.96
N LEU A 339 12.28 14.66 -12.58
CA LEU A 339 12.25 15.51 -13.76
C LEU A 339 12.83 16.90 -13.48
N GLN A 340 12.60 17.45 -12.29
CA GLN A 340 13.19 18.73 -11.86
C GLN A 340 14.70 18.64 -11.75
N TYR A 341 15.25 17.56 -11.15
CA TYR A 341 16.69 17.34 -11.08
C TYR A 341 17.31 17.21 -12.46
N TRP A 342 16.72 16.39 -13.33
CA TRP A 342 17.15 16.22 -14.71
C TRP A 342 17.18 17.55 -15.48
N THR A 343 16.11 18.34 -15.38
CA THR A 343 16.02 19.64 -16.06
C THR A 343 17.05 20.63 -15.52
N PHE A 344 17.25 20.65 -14.20
CA PHE A 344 18.24 21.52 -13.58
C PHE A 344 19.68 21.17 -14.00
N LEU A 345 20.04 19.90 -14.00
CA LEU A 345 21.38 19.44 -14.37
C LEU A 345 21.74 19.76 -15.81
N ASN A 346 20.78 19.72 -16.73
CA ASN A 346 21.04 19.94 -18.15
C ASN A 346 20.89 21.40 -18.59
N TRP A 347 19.95 22.14 -18.02
CA TRP A 347 19.64 23.49 -18.49
C TRP A 347 19.66 24.57 -17.40
N GLY A 348 19.94 24.20 -16.15
CA GLY A 348 19.96 25.13 -15.02
C GLY A 348 18.59 25.75 -14.68
N HIS A 349 17.50 25.15 -15.18
CA HIS A 349 16.13 25.63 -14.99
C HIS A 349 15.41 24.91 -13.89
N ILE A 350 14.57 25.65 -13.16
CA ILE A 350 13.68 25.11 -12.14
C ILE A 350 12.34 24.70 -12.75
N ASP A 351 11.92 25.32 -13.86
CA ASP A 351 10.66 25.00 -14.55
C ASP A 351 10.82 23.73 -15.38
N SER A 352 10.47 22.59 -14.79
CA SER A 352 10.50 21.28 -15.41
C SER A 352 9.13 20.87 -15.93
N PRO A 353 9.06 20.02 -16.98
CA PRO A 353 7.82 19.34 -17.33
C PRO A 353 7.34 18.49 -16.14
N LYS A 354 6.04 18.25 -16.09
CA LYS A 354 5.44 17.51 -14.97
C LYS A 354 4.66 16.31 -15.48
N ILE A 355 4.81 15.18 -14.82
CA ILE A 355 3.91 14.05 -15.01
C ILE A 355 2.57 14.33 -14.33
N ARG A 356 1.49 13.94 -14.99
CA ARG A 356 0.13 13.87 -14.43
C ARG A 356 -0.45 12.50 -14.69
N LEU A 357 -0.94 11.87 -13.64
CA LEU A 357 -1.67 10.62 -13.71
C LEU A 357 -3.15 10.92 -13.96
N LYS A 358 -3.76 10.20 -14.89
CA LYS A 358 -5.18 10.32 -15.25
C LYS A 358 -5.88 9.00 -15.00
N LYS A 359 -7.05 9.04 -14.37
CA LYS A 359 -7.91 7.85 -14.35
C LYS A 359 -8.24 7.48 -15.80
N LYS A 360 -8.11 6.19 -16.14
CA LYS A 360 -8.69 5.68 -17.38
C LYS A 360 -10.16 6.04 -17.39
N GLU A 361 -10.54 6.90 -18.32
CA GLU A 361 -11.96 7.17 -18.54
C GLU A 361 -12.61 5.83 -18.90
N LYS A 362 -13.49 5.32 -18.05
CA LYS A 362 -14.42 4.27 -18.43
C LYS A 362 -15.36 4.89 -19.45
N ILE A 363 -15.00 4.74 -20.71
CA ILE A 363 -15.68 5.40 -21.85
C ILE A 363 -17.14 4.95 -21.95
N VAL A 364 -17.54 3.85 -21.30
CA VAL A 364 -18.80 3.16 -21.66
C VAL A 364 -19.91 3.27 -20.62
N ASP A 365 -19.65 3.18 -19.31
CA ASP A 365 -20.75 2.93 -18.36
C ASP A 365 -21.51 4.18 -17.84
N GLU A 366 -20.82 5.28 -17.52
CA GLU A 366 -21.49 6.49 -16.97
C GLU A 366 -22.05 7.40 -18.07
N SER A 367 -21.40 7.42 -19.23
CA SER A 367 -21.88 8.21 -20.37
C SER A 367 -23.12 7.59 -21.01
N GLU A 368 -23.22 6.29 -21.11
CA GLU A 368 -24.40 5.58 -21.63
C GLU A 368 -25.62 5.82 -20.75
N ARG A 369 -25.48 5.68 -19.43
CA ARG A 369 -26.57 5.96 -18.49
C ARG A 369 -27.03 7.41 -18.54
N ARG A 370 -26.06 8.34 -18.62
CA ARG A 370 -26.35 9.77 -18.74
C ARG A 370 -27.06 10.09 -20.04
N ASP A 371 -26.58 9.54 -21.16
CA ASP A 371 -27.15 9.78 -22.49
C ASP A 371 -28.53 9.12 -22.61
N GLU A 372 -28.74 7.97 -21.98
CA GLU A 372 -30.06 7.34 -21.85
C GLU A 372 -31.03 8.22 -21.05
N VAL A 373 -30.58 8.76 -19.89
CA VAL A 373 -31.44 9.67 -19.08
C VAL A 373 -31.73 10.95 -19.84
N LEU A 374 -30.75 11.56 -20.49
CA LEU A 374 -30.92 12.77 -21.28
C LEU A 374 -31.85 12.53 -22.48
N SER A 375 -31.73 11.38 -23.14
CA SER A 375 -32.65 10.99 -24.22
C SER A 375 -34.09 10.82 -23.72
N LYS A 376 -34.29 10.20 -22.54
CA LYS A 376 -35.59 10.01 -21.91
C LYS A 376 -36.30 11.34 -21.55
N ILE A 377 -35.54 12.39 -21.22
CA ILE A 377 -36.07 13.73 -20.93
C ILE A 377 -36.15 14.62 -22.16
N GLY A 378 -35.92 14.06 -23.38
CA GLY A 378 -36.17 14.75 -24.65
C GLY A 378 -34.95 15.45 -25.25
N VAL A 379 -33.75 15.28 -24.72
CA VAL A 379 -32.50 15.78 -25.31
C VAL A 379 -32.21 15.01 -26.59
N ARG A 380 -32.03 15.68 -27.73
CA ARG A 380 -31.60 15.07 -28.99
C ARG A 380 -30.14 15.30 -29.21
N PHE A 381 -29.39 14.22 -29.43
CA PHE A 381 -27.96 14.26 -29.67
C PHE A 381 -27.65 14.36 -31.16
N THR A 382 -26.61 15.11 -31.53
CA THR A 382 -26.13 15.23 -32.92
C THR A 382 -25.21 14.09 -33.30
N LYS A 383 -25.08 13.81 -34.61
CA LYS A 383 -24.12 12.81 -35.14
C LYS A 383 -22.68 13.14 -34.72
N GLU A 384 -22.32 14.41 -34.69
CA GLU A 384 -21.00 14.88 -34.23
C GLU A 384 -20.75 14.61 -32.74
N TYR A 385 -21.81 14.65 -31.91
CA TYR A 385 -21.71 14.29 -30.51
C TYR A 385 -21.27 12.82 -30.33
N PHE A 386 -21.93 11.89 -31.05
CA PHE A 386 -21.59 10.46 -31.00
C PHE A 386 -20.18 10.19 -31.53
N LYS A 387 -19.80 10.80 -32.66
CA LYS A 387 -18.43 10.68 -33.19
C LYS A 387 -17.37 11.12 -32.18
N LYS A 388 -17.56 12.29 -31.59
CA LYS A 388 -16.61 12.86 -30.63
C LYS A 388 -16.59 12.09 -29.29
N ARG A 389 -17.76 11.66 -28.84
CA ARG A 389 -17.92 11.03 -27.52
C ARG A 389 -17.56 9.56 -27.52
N TYR A 390 -18.00 8.81 -28.53
CA TYR A 390 -17.83 7.36 -28.65
C TYR A 390 -16.73 6.97 -29.64
N ARG A 391 -16.04 7.95 -30.27
CA ARG A 391 -14.99 7.75 -31.29
C ARG A 391 -15.45 6.89 -32.46
N LEU A 392 -16.72 7.06 -32.89
CA LEU A 392 -17.30 6.39 -34.04
C LEU A 392 -16.96 7.13 -35.34
N GLU A 393 -16.69 6.42 -36.42
CA GLU A 393 -16.42 6.96 -37.73
C GLU A 393 -17.69 7.01 -38.61
N ASP A 394 -17.64 7.71 -39.76
CA ASP A 394 -18.74 7.72 -40.71
C ASP A 394 -18.93 6.34 -41.34
N GLY A 395 -20.00 5.68 -41.03
CA GLY A 395 -20.32 4.31 -41.45
C GLY A 395 -20.55 3.37 -40.29
N ASP A 396 -20.08 3.68 -39.07
CA ASP A 396 -20.24 2.83 -37.89
C ASP A 396 -21.66 2.91 -37.32
N PHE A 397 -22.44 3.98 -37.63
CA PHE A 397 -23.79 4.16 -37.09
C PHE A 397 -24.66 5.09 -37.95
N GLU A 398 -25.98 4.87 -37.88
CA GLU A 398 -27.00 5.75 -38.42
C GLU A 398 -27.96 6.19 -37.31
N LEU A 399 -28.29 7.50 -37.30
CA LEU A 399 -29.29 8.03 -36.38
C LEU A 399 -30.71 7.74 -36.94
N VAL A 400 -31.41 6.79 -36.37
CA VAL A 400 -32.82 6.53 -36.71
C VAL A 400 -33.70 7.48 -35.89
N MET A 401 -34.36 8.41 -36.57
CA MET A 401 -35.33 9.32 -35.91
C MET A 401 -36.55 8.52 -35.48
N GLN A 402 -36.93 8.60 -34.21
CA GLN A 402 -38.11 7.90 -33.64
C GLN A 402 -39.44 8.32 -34.25
N ASP A 403 -39.50 9.36 -35.05
CA ASP A 403 -40.73 9.84 -35.68
C ASP A 403 -41.30 8.88 -36.76
N GLU A 404 -40.57 7.85 -37.19
CA GLU A 404 -41.08 6.85 -38.11
C GLU A 404 -41.83 5.70 -37.43
N LYS A 405 -41.63 5.47 -36.11
CA LYS A 405 -42.34 4.41 -35.38
C LYS A 405 -43.79 4.75 -35.07
N LEU A 406 -44.14 6.02 -34.97
CA LEU A 406 -45.55 6.46 -34.70
C LEU A 406 -46.45 6.43 -35.94
N LYS A 407 -45.89 6.39 -37.15
CA LYS A 407 -46.68 6.28 -38.40
C LYS A 407 -46.96 4.84 -38.86
N GLY A 408 -46.31 3.84 -38.22
CA GLY A 408 -46.47 2.42 -38.55
C GLY A 408 -47.57 1.72 -37.76
N GLU A 409 -48.03 2.29 -36.61
CA GLU A 409 -49.05 1.66 -35.75
C GLU A 409 -50.47 2.19 -35.98
N GLU A 410 -50.64 3.24 -36.77
CA GLU A 410 -51.97 3.72 -37.20
C GLU A 410 -52.50 3.08 -38.50
N LYS A 411 -51.81 2.07 -39.04
CA LYS A 411 -52.23 1.33 -40.25
C LYS A 411 -52.26 -0.18 -40.04
N LYS A 412 -52.77 -0.65 -38.92
CA LYS A 412 -53.24 -2.04 -38.80
C LYS A 412 -54.59 -2.07 -38.07
#